data_465f7bc6d3228719c914a33a3c80328b
#
_entry.id   465f7bc6d3228719c914a33a3c80328b
#
_cell.length_a   1.000
_cell.length_b   1.000
_cell.length_c   1.000
_cell.angle_alpha   90.00
_cell.angle_beta   90.00
_cell.angle_gamma   90.00
#
_symmetry.space_group_name_H-M   'P 1'
#
loop_
_entity.id
_entity.type
_entity.pdbx_description
1 polymer ?
#
loop_
_entity_poly.entity_id
_entity_poly.type
_entity_poly.pdbx_seq_one_letter_code
_entity_poly.pdbx_strand_id
1 'polypeptide(L)'
;MLRCGLACDRCRWILPLLLLSAIVFDIIALAGNGWLEAEDGSQTSSLWWKCPGDNENGGTGAYEECGSLMDYAWGRAAAAMLMCGCIILIICFVLSFFALCGPQMIAFLRVIGGLLALAAIFQIISLVIYPVMYTRQFLSGDLVTRYYYNWAYGFGWAATIILIGCAFFFCCLPNYEDDLLGNAKPRYFYTSS
;
A
#
# COMPACT_ATOMS: atom_id res chain seq x y z
N MET A 1 -16.85 6.20 25.44
CA MET A 1 -16.88 4.76 25.11
C MET A 1 -17.47 4.62 23.71
N LEU A 2 -16.60 4.52 22.70
CA LEU A 2 -16.99 4.31 21.32
C LEU A 2 -17.42 2.85 21.17
N ARG A 3 -18.73 2.61 21.20
CA ARG A 3 -19.31 1.33 20.71
C ARG A 3 -19.22 1.36 19.18
N CYS A 4 -18.03 1.20 18.65
CA CYS A 4 -17.80 1.00 17.23
C CYS A 4 -17.64 -0.51 17.00
N GLY A 5 -18.72 -1.25 17.31
CA GLY A 5 -18.84 -2.63 16.91
C GLY A 5 -19.46 -2.68 15.51
N LEU A 6 -19.23 -3.76 14.79
CA LEU A 6 -19.90 -4.15 13.53
C LEU A 6 -21.45 -4.11 13.58
N ALA A 7 -22.04 -3.75 14.71
CA ALA A 7 -23.47 -3.51 14.91
C ALA A 7 -24.00 -2.24 14.19
N CYS A 8 -23.13 -1.39 13.63
CA CYS A 8 -23.57 -0.26 12.84
C CYS A 8 -23.52 -0.64 11.35
N ASP A 9 -24.66 -0.82 10.70
CA ASP A 9 -24.75 -1.15 9.26
C ASP A 9 -23.95 -0.19 8.36
N ARG A 10 -23.74 1.05 8.80
CA ARG A 10 -22.94 2.03 8.10
C ARG A 10 -21.43 1.76 8.22
N CYS A 11 -20.96 1.17 9.32
CA CYS A 11 -19.54 0.88 9.52
C CYS A 11 -19.05 -0.31 8.67
N ARG A 12 -19.94 -1.20 8.24
CA ARG A 12 -19.59 -2.36 7.40
C ARG A 12 -19.02 -1.95 6.06
N TRP A 13 -19.47 -0.83 5.48
CA TRP A 13 -19.04 -0.36 4.16
C TRP A 13 -17.77 0.51 4.21
N ILE A 14 -17.36 0.99 5.38
CA ILE A 14 -16.16 1.82 5.52
C ILE A 14 -14.91 1.03 5.15
N LEU A 15 -14.79 -0.23 5.60
CA LEU A 15 -13.62 -1.07 5.31
C LEU A 15 -13.42 -1.34 3.82
N PRO A 16 -14.42 -1.81 3.05
CA PRO A 16 -14.28 -1.94 1.60
C PRO A 16 -13.95 -0.62 0.90
N LEU A 17 -14.51 0.50 1.36
CA LEU A 17 -14.21 1.81 0.78
C LEU A 17 -12.75 2.24 1.04
N LEU A 18 -12.22 1.97 2.24
CA LEU A 18 -10.80 2.20 2.53
C LEU A 18 -9.89 1.32 1.68
N LEU A 19 -10.23 0.04 1.49
CA LEU A 19 -9.47 -0.85 0.61
C LEU A 19 -9.52 -0.38 -0.83
N LEU A 20 -10.68 0.08 -1.31
CA LEU A 20 -10.80 0.65 -2.65
C LEU A 20 -9.94 1.90 -2.81
N SER A 21 -9.94 2.81 -1.83
CA SER A 21 -9.09 4.01 -1.88
C SER A 21 -7.60 3.65 -1.90
N ALA A 22 -7.19 2.63 -1.14
CA ALA A 22 -5.81 2.14 -1.16
C ALA A 22 -5.44 1.55 -2.53
N ILE A 23 -6.33 0.79 -3.18
CA ILE A 23 -6.12 0.28 -4.55
C ILE A 23 -5.93 1.43 -5.54
N VAL A 24 -6.76 2.47 -5.47
CA VAL A 24 -6.65 3.64 -6.35
C VAL A 24 -5.29 4.32 -6.13
N PHE A 25 -4.86 4.51 -4.90
CA PHE A 25 -3.56 5.12 -4.60
C PHE A 25 -2.39 4.25 -5.06
N ASP A 26 -2.47 2.93 -4.92
CA ASP A 26 -1.47 2.01 -5.46
C ASP A 26 -1.38 2.07 -6.99
N ILE A 27 -2.51 2.11 -7.68
CA ILE A 27 -2.54 2.26 -9.14
C ILE A 27 -1.91 3.59 -9.55
N ILE A 28 -2.21 4.68 -8.85
CA ILE A 28 -1.59 5.99 -9.08
C ILE A 28 -0.07 5.92 -8.86
N ALA A 29 0.38 5.26 -7.81
CA ALA A 29 1.80 5.07 -7.54
C ALA A 29 2.50 4.21 -8.61
N LEU A 30 1.84 3.14 -9.08
CA LEU A 30 2.37 2.26 -10.13
C LEU A 30 2.43 2.93 -11.51
N ALA A 31 1.42 3.71 -11.86
CA ALA A 31 1.29 4.34 -13.18
C ALA A 31 1.90 5.74 -13.25
N GLY A 32 2.14 6.39 -12.11
CA GLY A 32 2.59 7.76 -12.02
C GLY A 32 4.05 7.95 -12.43
N ASN A 33 4.32 9.03 -13.15
CA ASN A 33 5.68 9.37 -13.61
C ASN A 33 6.52 10.15 -12.58
N GLY A 34 5.90 10.62 -11.50
CA GLY A 34 6.57 11.46 -10.50
C GLY A 34 6.91 10.68 -9.23
N TRP A 35 8.00 9.92 -9.22
CA TRP A 35 8.53 9.30 -8.00
C TRP A 35 9.63 10.17 -7.37
N LEU A 36 10.65 10.48 -8.15
CA LEU A 36 11.74 11.37 -7.77
C LEU A 36 11.98 12.38 -8.89
N GLU A 37 12.31 13.60 -8.50
CA GLU A 37 12.63 14.70 -9.41
C GLU A 37 13.90 15.40 -8.94
N ALA A 38 14.79 15.72 -9.88
CA ALA A 38 16.00 16.48 -9.58
C ALA A 38 15.64 17.94 -9.27
N GLU A 39 16.36 18.57 -8.33
CA GLU A 39 16.14 19.97 -7.92
C GLU A 39 16.25 20.97 -9.08
N ASP A 40 17.12 20.65 -10.03
CA ASP A 40 17.37 21.45 -11.21
C ASP A 40 16.38 21.17 -12.35
N GLY A 41 15.39 20.30 -12.16
CA GLY A 41 14.46 19.87 -13.18
C GLY A 41 15.07 19.05 -14.32
N SER A 42 16.34 18.69 -14.21
CA SER A 42 17.08 17.99 -15.27
C SER A 42 16.66 16.54 -15.47
N GLN A 43 16.02 15.92 -14.47
CA GLN A 43 15.64 14.52 -14.51
C GLN A 43 14.37 14.26 -13.70
N THR A 44 13.50 13.41 -14.25
CA THR A 44 12.34 12.85 -13.57
C THR A 44 12.41 11.33 -13.60
N SER A 45 11.90 10.70 -12.56
CA SER A 45 11.82 9.24 -12.51
C SER A 45 10.45 8.75 -12.10
N SER A 46 10.07 7.64 -12.68
CA SER A 46 8.92 6.82 -12.26
C SER A 46 9.42 5.50 -11.68
N LEU A 47 8.52 4.61 -11.32
CA LEU A 47 8.88 3.24 -10.92
C LEU A 47 9.59 2.47 -12.06
N TRP A 48 9.27 2.79 -13.33
CA TRP A 48 9.66 2.05 -14.53
C TRP A 48 10.79 2.68 -15.32
N TRP A 49 10.80 4.03 -15.37
CA TRP A 49 11.61 4.81 -16.28
C TRP A 49 12.31 5.96 -15.57
N LYS A 50 13.48 6.29 -16.06
CA LYS A 50 14.19 7.51 -15.75
C LYS A 50 14.23 8.35 -17.03
N CYS A 51 13.63 9.53 -17.01
CA CYS A 51 13.57 10.43 -18.16
C CYS A 51 14.36 11.71 -17.86
N PRO A 52 15.05 12.31 -18.88
CA PRO A 52 15.55 13.66 -18.77
C PRO A 52 14.37 14.62 -18.58
N GLY A 53 14.55 15.65 -17.76
CA GLY A 53 13.55 16.68 -17.53
C GLY A 53 13.43 17.61 -18.73
N ASP A 54 12.29 18.28 -18.86
CA ASP A 54 12.09 19.32 -19.86
C ASP A 54 12.91 20.57 -19.50
N ASN A 55 14.14 20.65 -20.01
CA ASN A 55 14.88 21.90 -19.94
C ASN A 55 14.21 22.93 -20.86
N GLU A 56 13.78 24.07 -20.32
CA GLU A 56 13.16 25.21 -21.01
C GLU A 56 14.01 25.82 -22.15
N ASN A 57 15.18 25.31 -22.42
CA ASN A 57 15.99 25.75 -23.53
C ASN A 57 15.61 24.95 -24.77
N GLY A 58 14.61 25.47 -25.50
CA GLY A 58 14.05 25.00 -26.75
C GLY A 58 15.06 24.54 -27.81
N GLY A 59 15.65 23.41 -27.62
CA GLY A 59 16.35 22.62 -28.61
C GLY A 59 15.37 21.65 -29.22
N THR A 60 14.89 21.98 -30.40
CA THR A 60 14.15 21.09 -31.30
C THR A 60 14.98 19.82 -31.52
N GLY A 61 14.51 18.70 -31.05
CA GLY A 61 14.93 17.44 -31.62
C GLY A 61 15.74 16.56 -30.68
N ALA A 62 15.20 15.52 -30.44
CA ALA A 62 15.51 14.24 -29.85
C ALA A 62 14.72 14.10 -28.56
N TYR A 63 13.70 13.27 -28.64
CA TYR A 63 13.22 12.55 -27.47
C TYR A 63 14.41 11.79 -26.92
N GLU A 64 15.14 12.39 -25.99
CA GLU A 64 16.21 11.72 -25.28
C GLU A 64 15.57 10.52 -24.63
N GLU A 65 15.95 9.32 -25.05
CA GLU A 65 15.26 8.08 -24.73
C GLU A 65 15.26 7.90 -23.21
N CYS A 66 14.07 7.75 -22.64
CA CYS A 66 13.92 7.40 -21.24
C CYS A 66 14.62 6.06 -20.98
N GLY A 67 15.55 6.02 -20.03
CA GLY A 67 16.23 4.80 -19.63
C GLY A 67 15.33 3.90 -18.79
N SER A 68 15.29 2.62 -19.11
CA SER A 68 14.53 1.65 -18.33
C SER A 68 15.17 1.35 -16.98
N LEU A 69 14.43 1.49 -15.89
CA LEU A 69 14.88 1.07 -14.57
C LEU A 69 14.74 -0.45 -14.37
N MET A 70 14.06 -1.13 -15.29
CA MET A 70 13.92 -2.58 -15.27
C MET A 70 15.22 -3.32 -15.64
N ASP A 71 16.22 -2.64 -16.21
CA ASP A 71 17.55 -3.20 -16.46
C ASP A 71 18.33 -3.46 -15.16
N TYR A 72 17.97 -2.72 -14.11
CA TYR A 72 18.57 -2.87 -12.79
C TYR A 72 17.81 -3.90 -11.94
N ALA A 73 18.55 -4.78 -11.25
CA ALA A 73 17.95 -5.81 -10.39
C ALA A 73 17.09 -5.21 -9.26
N TRP A 74 17.53 -4.08 -8.70
CA TRP A 74 16.78 -3.38 -7.65
C TRP A 74 15.49 -2.74 -8.17
N GLY A 75 15.49 -2.21 -9.40
CA GLY A 75 14.29 -1.64 -10.03
C GLY A 75 13.23 -2.72 -10.23
N ARG A 76 13.63 -3.88 -10.77
CA ARG A 76 12.76 -5.06 -10.88
C ARG A 76 12.22 -5.52 -9.54
N ALA A 77 13.08 -5.57 -8.52
CA ALA A 77 12.66 -5.96 -7.17
C ALA A 77 11.64 -4.98 -6.57
N ALA A 78 11.88 -3.68 -6.67
CA ALA A 78 10.95 -2.67 -6.17
C ALA A 78 9.60 -2.74 -6.89
N ALA A 79 9.59 -2.83 -8.23
CA ALA A 79 8.37 -2.95 -9.02
C ALA A 79 7.60 -4.25 -8.71
N ALA A 80 8.31 -5.39 -8.61
CA ALA A 80 7.69 -6.67 -8.28
C ALA A 80 7.06 -6.65 -6.89
N MET A 81 7.73 -6.09 -5.89
CA MET A 81 7.21 -6.00 -4.54
C MET A 81 5.95 -5.12 -4.47
N LEU A 82 5.96 -3.96 -5.14
CA LEU A 82 4.79 -3.08 -5.16
C LEU A 82 3.61 -3.75 -5.88
N MET A 83 3.85 -4.40 -7.03
CA MET A 83 2.81 -5.16 -7.74
C MET A 83 2.25 -6.32 -6.92
N CYS A 84 3.11 -7.09 -6.24
CA CYS A 84 2.65 -8.17 -5.36
C CYS A 84 1.76 -7.64 -4.23
N GLY A 85 2.17 -6.52 -3.60
CA GLY A 85 1.34 -5.84 -2.59
C GLY A 85 -0.02 -5.42 -3.14
N CYS A 86 -0.06 -4.82 -4.32
CA CYS A 86 -1.29 -4.40 -4.99
C CYS A 86 -2.20 -5.59 -5.34
N ILE A 87 -1.64 -6.69 -5.84
CA ILE A 87 -2.42 -7.91 -6.14
C ILE A 87 -3.05 -8.49 -4.88
N ILE A 88 -2.29 -8.61 -3.79
CA ILE A 88 -2.82 -9.08 -2.50
C ILE A 88 -3.93 -8.15 -2.01
N LEU A 89 -3.76 -6.84 -2.13
CA LEU A 89 -4.77 -5.85 -1.77
C LEU A 89 -6.08 -6.03 -2.56
N ILE A 90 -6.00 -6.26 -3.86
CA ILE A 90 -7.17 -6.54 -4.72
C ILE A 90 -7.87 -7.84 -4.26
N ILE A 91 -7.11 -8.88 -3.95
CA ILE A 91 -7.67 -10.14 -3.42
C ILE A 91 -8.38 -9.88 -2.09
N CYS A 92 -7.77 -9.12 -1.17
CA CYS A 92 -8.38 -8.76 0.11
C CYS A 92 -9.67 -7.95 -0.07
N PHE A 93 -9.69 -7.04 -1.05
CA PHE A 93 -10.87 -6.27 -1.39
C PHE A 93 -12.03 -7.18 -1.82
N VAL A 94 -11.78 -8.13 -2.73
CA VAL A 94 -12.80 -9.11 -3.16
C VAL A 94 -13.24 -9.98 -1.98
N LEU A 95 -12.31 -10.51 -1.17
CA LEU A 95 -12.62 -11.31 0.00
C LEU A 95 -13.46 -10.54 1.04
N SER A 96 -13.28 -9.22 1.15
CA SER A 96 -14.04 -8.39 2.07
C SER A 96 -15.54 -8.40 1.78
N PHE A 97 -15.94 -8.48 0.50
CA PHE A 97 -17.36 -8.63 0.13
C PHE A 97 -17.92 -9.98 0.55
N PHE A 98 -17.17 -11.06 0.34
CA PHE A 98 -17.61 -12.40 0.79
C PHE A 98 -17.70 -12.48 2.31
N ALA A 99 -16.79 -11.84 3.03
CA ALA A 99 -16.83 -11.76 4.48
C ALA A 99 -18.07 -11.01 4.99
N LEU A 100 -18.53 -9.98 4.27
CA LEU A 100 -19.71 -9.21 4.64
C LEU A 100 -21.04 -9.96 4.40
N CYS A 101 -21.06 -10.91 3.45
CA CYS A 101 -22.26 -11.64 3.05
C CYS A 101 -22.36 -13.04 3.69
N GLY A 102 -21.28 -13.59 4.28
CA GLY A 102 -21.20 -14.98 4.73
C GLY A 102 -21.40 -15.19 6.23
N PRO A 103 -21.82 -16.39 6.65
CA PRO A 103 -22.03 -16.74 8.05
C PRO A 103 -20.73 -16.95 8.84
N GLN A 104 -19.58 -17.14 8.18
CA GLN A 104 -18.27 -17.37 8.80
C GLN A 104 -17.38 -16.10 8.79
N MET A 105 -17.98 -14.98 9.09
CA MET A 105 -17.38 -13.65 8.99
C MET A 105 -16.05 -13.51 9.75
N ILE A 106 -15.95 -14.02 10.97
CA ILE A 106 -14.82 -13.81 11.87
C ILE A 106 -13.52 -14.46 11.36
N ALA A 107 -13.60 -15.70 10.85
CA ALA A 107 -12.43 -16.41 10.32
C ALA A 107 -11.87 -15.71 9.07
N PHE A 108 -12.75 -15.25 8.17
CA PHE A 108 -12.35 -14.50 6.97
C PHE A 108 -11.68 -13.15 7.32
N LEU A 109 -12.22 -12.43 8.29
CA LEU A 109 -11.64 -11.15 8.73
C LEU A 109 -10.20 -11.30 9.23
N ARG A 110 -9.92 -12.37 9.98
CA ARG A 110 -8.58 -12.66 10.50
C ARG A 110 -7.57 -12.96 9.38
N VAL A 111 -8.01 -13.74 8.36
CA VAL A 111 -7.20 -14.04 7.16
C VAL A 111 -6.93 -12.76 6.35
N ILE A 112 -7.95 -11.94 6.11
CA ILE A 112 -7.81 -10.66 5.40
C ILE A 112 -6.82 -9.75 6.13
N GLY A 113 -6.91 -9.63 7.45
CA GLY A 113 -5.98 -8.84 8.26
C GLY A 113 -4.53 -9.28 8.10
N GLY A 114 -4.26 -10.59 8.12
CA GLY A 114 -2.93 -11.14 7.89
C GLY A 114 -2.40 -10.87 6.47
N LEU A 115 -3.23 -11.01 5.46
CA LEU A 115 -2.88 -10.71 4.07
C LEU A 115 -2.60 -9.22 3.84
N LEU A 116 -3.38 -8.33 4.47
CA LEU A 116 -3.15 -6.88 4.41
C LEU A 116 -1.83 -6.49 5.08
N ALA A 117 -1.49 -7.10 6.21
CA ALA A 117 -0.19 -6.90 6.85
C ALA A 117 0.97 -7.34 5.94
N LEU A 118 0.83 -8.48 5.26
CA LEU A 118 1.82 -8.96 4.29
C LEU A 118 1.93 -8.00 3.09
N ALA A 119 0.83 -7.51 2.55
CA ALA A 119 0.81 -6.52 1.48
C ALA A 119 1.53 -5.22 1.90
N ALA A 120 1.27 -4.73 3.11
CA ALA A 120 1.93 -3.55 3.65
C ALA A 120 3.45 -3.75 3.75
N ILE A 121 3.93 -4.93 4.18
CA ILE A 121 5.36 -5.24 4.22
C ILE A 121 5.97 -5.18 2.82
N PHE A 122 5.34 -5.76 1.80
CA PHE A 122 5.83 -5.71 0.42
C PHE A 122 5.90 -4.28 -0.11
N GLN A 123 4.89 -3.45 0.17
CA GLN A 123 4.90 -2.04 -0.22
C GLN A 123 5.99 -1.24 0.49
N ILE A 124 6.18 -1.42 1.80
CA ILE A 124 7.26 -0.76 2.55
C ILE A 124 8.63 -1.14 1.98
N ILE A 125 8.87 -2.42 1.69
CA ILE A 125 10.12 -2.89 1.10
C ILE A 125 10.37 -2.17 -0.24
N SER A 126 9.37 -2.10 -1.13
CA SER A 126 9.47 -1.39 -2.41
C SER A 126 9.78 0.09 -2.21
N LEU A 127 9.01 0.78 -1.36
CA LEU A 127 9.15 2.21 -1.11
C LEU A 127 10.49 2.58 -0.45
N VAL A 128 11.11 1.65 0.29
CA VAL A 128 12.43 1.88 0.89
C VAL A 128 13.56 1.55 -0.10
N ILE A 129 13.46 0.41 -0.79
CA ILE A 129 14.52 -0.02 -1.74
C ILE A 129 14.69 1.01 -2.86
N TYR A 130 13.59 1.51 -3.42
CA TYR A 130 13.62 2.38 -4.58
C TYR A 130 14.49 3.64 -4.36
N PRO A 131 14.21 4.53 -3.39
CA PRO A 131 15.01 5.75 -3.22
C PRO A 131 16.45 5.46 -2.78
N VAL A 132 16.65 4.45 -1.93
CA VAL A 132 17.99 4.10 -1.44
C VAL A 132 18.90 3.62 -2.57
N MET A 133 18.39 2.77 -3.44
CA MET A 133 19.19 2.25 -4.55
C MET A 133 19.31 3.26 -5.69
N TYR A 134 18.27 4.04 -5.95
CA TYR A 134 18.31 5.11 -6.93
C TYR A 134 19.38 6.14 -6.60
N THR A 135 19.40 6.63 -5.36
CA THR A 135 20.41 7.59 -4.92
C THR A 135 21.82 7.02 -4.95
N ARG A 136 22.02 5.77 -4.55
CA ARG A 136 23.33 5.10 -4.63
C ARG A 136 23.82 4.95 -6.07
N GLN A 137 22.93 4.63 -7.00
CA GLN A 137 23.30 4.36 -8.40
C GLN A 137 23.60 5.64 -9.19
N PHE A 138 22.84 6.70 -8.95
CA PHE A 138 22.85 7.90 -9.77
C PHE A 138 23.45 9.15 -9.08
N LEU A 139 23.61 9.14 -7.75
CA LEU A 139 24.25 10.23 -7.00
C LEU A 139 25.73 9.98 -6.68
N SER A 140 26.30 8.86 -7.06
CA SER A 140 27.68 8.49 -6.73
C SER A 140 28.73 9.27 -7.54
N GLY A 141 28.34 10.24 -8.36
CA GLY A 141 29.19 11.08 -9.17
C GLY A 141 29.16 12.54 -8.71
N ASP A 142 30.25 13.24 -8.85
CA ASP A 142 30.73 14.54 -8.35
C ASP A 142 29.81 15.79 -8.39
N LEU A 143 28.55 15.67 -8.70
CA LEU A 143 27.56 16.74 -8.59
C LEU A 143 26.49 16.37 -7.58
N VAL A 144 26.40 17.15 -6.51
CA VAL A 144 25.39 17.05 -5.45
C VAL A 144 24.03 17.49 -6.02
N THR A 145 23.45 16.68 -6.91
CA THR A 145 22.09 16.88 -7.36
C THR A 145 21.16 16.39 -6.26
N ARG A 146 20.39 17.31 -5.69
CA ARG A 146 19.36 16.95 -4.72
C ARG A 146 18.14 16.44 -5.47
N TYR A 147 17.48 15.40 -4.93
CA TYR A 147 16.22 14.87 -5.46
C TYR A 147 15.12 15.10 -4.44
N TYR A 148 13.97 15.47 -4.97
CA TYR A 148 12.73 15.59 -4.19
C TYR A 148 11.81 14.40 -4.47
N TYR A 149 11.13 13.97 -3.42
CA TYR A 149 10.04 13.01 -3.57
C TYR A 149 8.84 13.72 -4.17
N ASN A 150 8.31 13.16 -5.25
CA ASN A 150 7.20 13.74 -5.96
C ASN A 150 5.89 13.01 -5.62
N TRP A 151 4.79 13.47 -6.19
CA TRP A 151 3.41 13.08 -5.84
C TRP A 151 3.13 11.57 -5.93
N ALA A 152 3.59 10.86 -6.96
CA ALA A 152 3.31 9.45 -7.14
C ALA A 152 3.93 8.57 -6.02
N TYR A 153 5.13 8.91 -5.56
CA TYR A 153 5.75 8.28 -4.40
C TYR A 153 4.95 8.53 -3.11
N GLY A 154 4.40 9.76 -2.95
CA GLY A 154 3.52 10.11 -1.85
C GLY A 154 2.23 9.27 -1.82
N PHE A 155 1.63 8.97 -2.98
CA PHE A 155 0.48 8.07 -3.07
C PHE A 155 0.82 6.64 -2.67
N GLY A 156 2.00 6.15 -2.97
CA GLY A 156 2.47 4.83 -2.48
C GLY A 156 2.51 4.76 -0.95
N TRP A 157 3.03 5.79 -0.29
CA TRP A 157 2.99 5.88 1.18
C TRP A 157 1.58 6.01 1.73
N ALA A 158 0.72 6.80 1.08
CA ALA A 158 -0.67 6.94 1.50
C ALA A 158 -1.43 5.60 1.43
N ALA A 159 -1.26 4.83 0.36
CA ALA A 159 -1.80 3.48 0.25
C ALA A 159 -1.30 2.57 1.38
N THR A 160 0.01 2.57 1.63
CA THR A 160 0.64 1.76 2.68
C THR A 160 0.08 2.09 4.08
N ILE A 161 -0.08 3.37 4.40
CA ILE A 161 -0.66 3.81 5.69
C ILE A 161 -2.10 3.31 5.84
N ILE A 162 -2.91 3.41 4.78
CA ILE A 162 -4.29 2.88 4.80
C ILE A 162 -4.27 1.36 5.00
N LEU A 163 -3.37 0.62 4.33
CA LEU A 163 -3.23 -0.82 4.51
C LEU A 163 -2.90 -1.20 5.96
N ILE A 164 -1.94 -0.53 6.57
CA ILE A 164 -1.58 -0.76 7.98
C ILE A 164 -2.78 -0.52 8.88
N GLY A 165 -3.51 0.58 8.67
CA GLY A 165 -4.73 0.88 9.40
C GLY A 165 -5.79 -0.20 9.23
N CYS A 166 -6.06 -0.64 8.01
CA CYS A 166 -7.00 -1.72 7.71
C CYS A 166 -6.54 -3.05 8.33
N ALA A 167 -5.26 -3.42 8.20
CA ALA A 167 -4.71 -4.63 8.80
C ALA A 167 -4.94 -4.66 10.31
N PHE A 168 -4.68 -3.55 10.99
CA PHE A 168 -4.92 -3.41 12.41
C PHE A 168 -6.42 -3.60 12.74
N PHE A 169 -7.31 -2.96 12.01
CA PHE A 169 -8.76 -3.11 12.21
C PHE A 169 -9.22 -4.55 12.00
N PHE A 170 -8.82 -5.20 10.92
CA PHE A 170 -9.20 -6.58 10.62
C PHE A 170 -8.61 -7.60 11.61
N CYS A 171 -7.46 -7.31 12.22
CA CYS A 171 -6.85 -8.17 13.24
C CYS A 171 -7.48 -7.96 14.63
N CYS A 172 -7.86 -6.72 14.98
CA CYS A 172 -8.37 -6.40 16.32
C CYS A 172 -9.87 -6.67 16.49
N LEU A 173 -10.68 -6.47 15.44
CA LEU A 173 -12.13 -6.65 15.48
C LEU A 173 -12.56 -8.08 15.91
N PRO A 174 -11.98 -9.16 15.37
CA PRO A 174 -12.37 -10.52 15.77
C PRO A 174 -12.13 -10.82 17.25
N ASN A 175 -11.02 -10.31 17.81
CA ASN A 175 -10.70 -10.55 19.22
C ASN A 175 -11.68 -9.81 20.13
N TYR A 176 -12.12 -8.62 19.75
CA TYR A 176 -13.08 -7.84 20.51
C TYR A 176 -14.49 -8.47 20.52
N GLU A 177 -14.91 -9.08 19.40
CA GLU A 177 -16.18 -9.80 19.33
C GLU A 177 -16.14 -11.12 20.12
N ASP A 178 -15.03 -11.86 20.08
CA ASP A 178 -14.84 -13.09 20.88
C ASP A 178 -14.89 -12.78 22.37
N ASP A 179 -14.32 -11.67 22.83
CA ASP A 179 -14.40 -11.24 24.24
C ASP A 179 -15.82 -10.86 24.66
N LEU A 180 -16.57 -10.19 23.78
CA LEU A 180 -17.97 -9.83 24.04
C LEU A 180 -18.89 -11.05 24.06
N LEU A 181 -18.70 -12.01 23.14
CA LEU A 181 -19.46 -13.25 23.07
C LEU A 181 -19.05 -14.22 24.17
N GLY A 182 -17.79 -14.24 24.57
CA GLY A 182 -17.27 -15.02 25.69
C GLY A 182 -17.86 -14.59 27.04
N ASN A 183 -18.06 -13.29 27.22
CA ASN A 183 -18.72 -12.74 28.42
C ASN A 183 -20.26 -12.91 28.39
N ALA A 184 -20.85 -13.15 27.21
CA ALA A 184 -22.28 -13.38 27.03
C ALA A 184 -22.69 -14.86 27.20
N LYS A 185 -21.75 -15.81 27.27
CA LYS A 185 -22.07 -17.19 27.59
C LYS A 185 -22.46 -17.28 29.07
N PRO A 186 -23.73 -17.66 29.41
CA PRO A 186 -24.12 -17.85 30.79
C PRO A 186 -23.26 -18.98 31.39
N ARG A 187 -22.55 -18.70 32.47
CA ARG A 187 -21.93 -19.74 33.30
C ARG A 187 -23.07 -20.60 33.86
N TYR A 188 -23.33 -21.71 33.24
CA TYR A 188 -24.14 -22.73 33.85
C TYR A 188 -23.35 -23.30 35.04
N PHE A 189 -23.65 -22.84 36.23
CA PHE A 189 -23.26 -23.51 37.44
C PHE A 189 -24.00 -24.84 37.49
N TYR A 190 -23.28 -25.92 37.28
CA TYR A 190 -23.76 -27.24 37.67
C TYR A 190 -23.78 -27.24 39.20
N THR A 191 -24.94 -27.05 39.79
CA THR A 191 -25.20 -27.39 41.17
C THR A 191 -25.33 -28.91 41.24
N SER A 192 -24.29 -29.62 41.63
CA SER A 192 -24.35 -31.03 42.02
C SER A 192 -25.07 -31.10 43.37
N SER A 193 -26.28 -31.62 43.40
CA SER A 193 -26.98 -32.11 44.57
C SER A 193 -26.58 -33.54 44.85
#